data_08176a11218d4bc9409272edfebe6b33
#
_entry.id   08176a11218d4bc9409272edfebe6b33
#
_cell.length_a   1.000
_cell.length_b   1.000
_cell.length_c   1.000
_cell.angle_alpha   90.00
_cell.angle_beta   90.00
_cell.angle_gamma   90.00
#
_symmetry.space_group_name_H-M   'P 1'
#
loop_
_entity.id
_entity.type
_entity.pdbx_description
1 polymer ?
#
loop_
_entity_poly.entity_id
_entity_poly.type
_entity_poly.pdbx_seq_one_letter_code
_entity_poly.pdbx_strand_id
1 'polypeptide(L)'
;MTLGAKTAVTRFSFTTGHTPERGTAARRVVTRGTAAALILLLSLTGCDIETNTGSGTGAGAGTPGSGQGTGGGAALAAVDALAVKGRAPKTGYDRDQFGSPWADTDSNGCDTRDDILKRDLKDVRLKSDHCSVLSGSLSPDPYTDKTVAYYRGRSQVDIDHLVALSDAWQKGAQQWDASKRIALANDPLNLLAVDAGPNRSKGDGDTATWLPANKAFRCTYVARQVAVKKKYGLWVTSAEKSAMSKVLSTCPNQPLPSGGNPTSAPKRFHAG
;
A
#
# COMPACT_ATOMS: atom_id res chain seq x y z
N MET A 1 -43.85 53.09 -18.44
CA MET A 1 -44.07 52.95 -16.97
C MET A 1 -43.29 51.72 -16.51
N THR A 2 -42.14 51.94 -15.91
CA THR A 2 -41.19 50.91 -15.50
C THR A 2 -41.05 50.96 -13.99
N LEU A 3 -41.53 49.95 -13.29
CA LEU A 3 -41.29 49.80 -11.83
C LEU A 3 -40.06 48.93 -11.60
N GLY A 4 -39.05 49.50 -10.99
CA GLY A 4 -37.86 48.77 -10.54
C GLY A 4 -38.08 48.27 -9.11
N ALA A 5 -37.84 47.00 -8.88
CA ALA A 5 -37.79 46.38 -7.56
C ALA A 5 -36.34 46.41 -7.01
N LYS A 6 -36.16 47.06 -5.86
CA LYS A 6 -34.89 47.07 -5.09
C LYS A 6 -34.90 45.92 -4.11
N THR A 7 -33.95 45.00 -4.25
CA THR A 7 -33.71 43.91 -3.29
C THR A 7 -32.76 44.40 -2.19
N ALA A 8 -33.19 44.35 -0.95
CA ALA A 8 -32.40 44.68 0.24
C ALA A 8 -31.52 43.48 0.64
N VAL A 9 -30.22 43.71 0.78
CA VAL A 9 -29.27 42.74 1.32
C VAL A 9 -29.09 42.99 2.81
N THR A 10 -29.56 42.04 3.62
CA THR A 10 -29.34 42.05 5.07
C THR A 10 -28.00 41.41 5.40
N ARG A 11 -27.08 42.20 5.97
CA ARG A 11 -25.81 41.71 6.52
C ARG A 11 -26.02 41.23 7.95
N PHE A 12 -25.75 39.98 8.23
CA PHE A 12 -25.61 39.47 9.60
C PHE A 12 -24.13 39.57 10.03
N SER A 13 -23.91 40.37 11.10
CA SER A 13 -22.62 40.42 11.79
C SER A 13 -22.61 39.40 12.92
N PHE A 14 -21.66 38.46 12.90
CA PHE A 14 -21.39 37.58 14.04
C PHE A 14 -20.23 38.14 14.87
N THR A 15 -20.55 38.47 16.12
CA THR A 15 -19.59 38.88 17.16
C THR A 15 -18.98 37.61 17.77
N THR A 16 -17.65 37.45 17.70
CA THR A 16 -16.92 36.39 18.37
C THR A 16 -16.60 36.78 19.80
N GLY A 17 -17.20 36.08 20.76
CA GLY A 17 -16.86 36.14 22.17
C GLY A 17 -15.68 35.19 22.48
N HIS A 18 -14.57 35.76 22.96
CA HIS A 18 -13.40 35.05 23.42
C HIS A 18 -13.41 34.97 24.95
N THR A 19 -13.47 33.78 25.53
CA THR A 19 -13.18 33.54 26.96
C THR A 19 -11.93 32.65 27.07
N PRO A 20 -10.91 33.01 27.88
CA PRO A 20 -9.78 32.15 28.11
C PRO A 20 -10.00 31.27 29.34
N GLU A 21 -9.98 29.96 29.17
CA GLU A 21 -9.92 29.00 30.30
C GLU A 21 -8.46 28.79 30.75
N ARG A 22 -8.26 28.92 32.04
CA ARG A 22 -6.97 28.67 32.74
C ARG A 22 -6.79 27.17 32.95
N GLY A 23 -5.77 26.58 32.34
CA GLY A 23 -5.36 25.20 32.56
C GLY A 23 -4.56 25.04 33.86
N THR A 24 -4.99 24.14 34.72
CA THR A 24 -4.27 23.67 35.91
C THR A 24 -3.21 22.65 35.55
N ALA A 25 -1.96 22.93 35.93
CA ALA A 25 -0.81 22.03 35.76
C ALA A 25 -0.86 20.87 36.77
N ALA A 26 -0.94 19.63 36.29
CA ALA A 26 -0.76 18.44 37.13
C ALA A 26 0.72 18.04 37.20
N ARG A 27 1.28 18.07 38.42
CA ARG A 27 2.63 17.59 38.72
C ARG A 27 2.65 16.06 38.65
N ARG A 28 3.52 15.49 37.81
CA ARG A 28 3.84 14.06 37.82
C ARG A 28 4.92 13.78 38.86
N VAL A 29 4.58 12.90 39.78
CA VAL A 29 5.50 12.30 40.75
C VAL A 29 6.30 11.20 40.04
N VAL A 30 7.63 11.29 40.08
CA VAL A 30 8.56 10.29 39.54
C VAL A 30 8.93 9.38 40.74
N THR A 31 8.46 8.14 40.70
CA THR A 31 8.93 7.08 41.59
C THR A 31 10.09 6.34 40.94
N ARG A 32 11.26 6.40 41.57
CA ARG A 32 12.44 5.60 41.23
C ARG A 32 12.24 4.19 41.81
N GLY A 33 12.15 3.18 40.93
CA GLY A 33 12.21 1.78 41.31
C GLY A 33 13.62 1.24 41.11
N THR A 34 14.18 0.68 42.13
CA THR A 34 15.50 0.03 42.25
C THR A 34 15.54 -1.29 41.47
N ALA A 35 16.56 -1.45 40.63
CA ALA A 35 16.88 -2.69 39.94
C ALA A 35 17.53 -3.69 40.88
N ALA A 36 17.03 -4.93 40.91
CA ALA A 36 17.72 -6.08 41.48
C ALA A 36 18.29 -6.92 40.32
N ALA A 37 19.60 -7.04 40.30
CA ALA A 37 20.34 -7.90 39.38
C ALA A 37 20.30 -9.34 39.89
N LEU A 38 19.85 -10.29 39.07
CA LEU A 38 20.02 -11.71 39.31
C LEU A 38 20.98 -12.26 38.23
N ILE A 39 22.17 -12.65 38.71
CA ILE A 39 23.17 -13.37 37.93
C ILE A 39 22.83 -14.85 38.03
N LEU A 40 22.58 -15.51 36.90
CA LEU A 40 22.51 -16.97 36.81
C LEU A 40 23.61 -17.49 35.88
N LEU A 41 24.59 -18.13 36.50
CA LEU A 41 25.60 -18.99 35.86
C LEU A 41 24.97 -20.35 35.58
N LEU A 42 25.09 -20.88 34.34
CA LEU A 42 25.11 -22.35 34.11
C LEU A 42 25.72 -22.68 32.76
N SER A 43 26.87 -23.28 32.81
CA SER A 43 27.32 -24.63 32.42
C SER A 43 27.21 -24.97 30.91
N LEU A 44 28.43 -25.07 30.36
CA LEU A 44 28.78 -25.73 29.10
C LEU A 44 28.56 -27.25 29.23
N THR A 45 27.86 -27.83 28.27
CA THR A 45 27.98 -29.25 27.93
C THR A 45 28.29 -29.33 26.42
N GLY A 46 29.44 -29.92 26.11
CA GLY A 46 29.87 -30.22 24.79
C GLY A 46 29.09 -31.40 24.19
N CYS A 47 28.96 -31.43 22.89
CA CYS A 47 28.59 -32.63 22.15
C CYS A 47 29.45 -32.77 20.90
N ASP A 48 29.83 -33.99 20.69
CA ASP A 48 30.86 -34.54 19.82
C ASP A 48 30.64 -34.29 18.33
N ILE A 49 31.77 -34.13 17.61
CA ILE A 49 31.86 -34.11 16.17
C ILE A 49 32.06 -35.57 15.71
N GLU A 50 31.09 -36.17 15.05
CA GLU A 50 31.31 -37.38 14.24
C GLU A 50 31.66 -37.00 12.80
N THR A 51 32.93 -37.23 12.44
CA THR A 51 33.40 -37.20 11.08
C THR A 51 33.11 -38.55 10.41
N ASN A 52 32.22 -38.58 9.45
CA ASN A 52 31.99 -39.75 8.61
C ASN A 52 32.60 -39.49 7.22
N THR A 53 33.80 -40.06 6.99
CA THR A 53 34.46 -40.17 5.70
C THR A 53 33.92 -41.42 4.95
N GLY A 54 33.12 -41.16 3.89
CA GLY A 54 32.63 -42.17 2.97
C GLY A 54 32.93 -41.79 1.52
N SER A 55 34.01 -42.38 0.97
CA SER A 55 34.30 -42.35 -0.47
C SER A 55 33.28 -43.20 -1.23
N GLY A 56 32.65 -42.61 -2.25
CA GLY A 56 31.79 -43.32 -3.19
C GLY A 56 31.77 -42.61 -4.54
N THR A 57 32.61 -43.14 -5.46
CA THR A 57 32.62 -42.79 -6.89
C THR A 57 31.35 -43.33 -7.57
N GLY A 58 30.56 -42.47 -8.18
CA GLY A 58 29.43 -42.86 -9.01
C GLY A 58 29.10 -41.73 -9.99
N ALA A 59 29.59 -41.87 -11.23
CA ALA A 59 29.21 -40.99 -12.33
C ALA A 59 27.78 -41.33 -12.78
N GLY A 60 26.86 -40.40 -12.57
CA GLY A 60 25.50 -40.44 -13.09
C GLY A 60 25.17 -39.13 -13.79
N ALA A 61 25.11 -39.18 -15.12
CA ALA A 61 24.63 -38.06 -15.93
C ALA A 61 23.13 -37.84 -15.62
N GLY A 62 22.84 -36.81 -14.80
CA GLY A 62 21.48 -36.36 -14.50
C GLY A 62 21.12 -35.17 -15.39
N THR A 63 20.13 -35.37 -16.24
CA THR A 63 19.36 -34.40 -16.99
C THR A 63 19.04 -33.18 -16.09
N PRO A 64 19.14 -31.92 -16.58
CA PRO A 64 18.69 -30.78 -15.83
C PRO A 64 17.16 -30.83 -15.75
N GLY A 65 16.66 -31.40 -14.67
CA GLY A 65 15.26 -31.28 -14.29
C GLY A 65 14.94 -29.82 -14.06
N SER A 66 14.06 -29.28 -14.89
CA SER A 66 13.37 -28.00 -14.65
C SER A 66 12.64 -28.10 -13.31
N GLY A 67 13.35 -27.69 -12.26
CA GLY A 67 12.78 -27.47 -10.93
C GLY A 67 11.75 -26.38 -10.99
N GLN A 68 10.52 -26.79 -11.25
CA GLN A 68 9.33 -26.04 -10.94
C GLN A 68 9.32 -25.83 -9.44
N GLY A 69 9.98 -24.72 -9.00
CA GLY A 69 9.94 -24.28 -7.62
C GLY A 69 8.49 -24.09 -7.23
N THR A 70 8.00 -25.01 -6.43
CA THR A 70 6.70 -24.90 -5.71
C THR A 70 6.72 -23.56 -4.98
N GLY A 71 6.02 -22.55 -5.52
CA GLY A 71 6.01 -21.15 -5.04
C GLY A 71 5.35 -20.96 -3.68
N GLY A 72 5.41 -21.96 -2.80
CA GLY A 72 5.00 -21.86 -1.42
C GLY A 72 5.90 -20.89 -0.67
N GLY A 73 5.32 -19.84 -0.08
CA GLY A 73 6.07 -18.89 0.76
C GLY A 73 6.76 -17.75 0.04
N ALA A 74 6.62 -17.59 -1.28
CA ALA A 74 7.33 -16.55 -2.04
C ALA A 74 7.05 -15.13 -1.50
N ALA A 75 5.84 -14.84 -1.04
CA ALA A 75 5.51 -13.54 -0.46
C ALA A 75 6.19 -13.32 0.90
N LEU A 76 6.19 -14.33 1.79
CA LEU A 76 6.86 -14.24 3.09
C LEU A 76 8.37 -14.09 2.94
N ALA A 77 9.01 -14.92 2.11
CA ALA A 77 10.44 -14.83 1.82
C ALA A 77 10.83 -13.46 1.22
N ALA A 78 9.94 -12.87 0.41
CA ALA A 78 10.18 -11.55 -0.16
C ALA A 78 10.16 -10.42 0.89
N VAL A 79 9.42 -10.57 1.99
CA VAL A 79 9.45 -9.60 3.12
C VAL A 79 10.86 -9.52 3.72
N ASP A 80 11.54 -10.66 3.86
CA ASP A 80 12.88 -10.70 4.45
C ASP A 80 13.92 -9.95 3.60
N ALA A 81 13.72 -9.92 2.31
CA ALA A 81 14.58 -9.19 1.36
C ALA A 81 14.33 -7.69 1.32
N LEU A 82 13.26 -7.17 1.93
CA LEU A 82 13.00 -5.73 1.98
C LEU A 82 13.98 -5.02 2.92
N ALA A 83 14.57 -3.93 2.45
CA ALA A 83 15.41 -3.06 3.30
C ALA A 83 14.59 -2.46 4.44
N VAL A 84 15.19 -2.40 5.64
CA VAL A 84 14.55 -1.80 6.82
C VAL A 84 15.22 -0.47 7.13
N LYS A 85 14.42 0.62 7.13
CA LYS A 85 14.86 1.98 7.48
C LYS A 85 13.73 2.71 8.21
N GLY A 86 14.05 3.79 8.92
CA GLY A 86 13.04 4.71 9.48
C GLY A 86 12.28 5.45 8.36
N ARG A 87 11.12 6.02 8.68
CA ARG A 87 10.41 6.93 7.77
C ARG A 87 11.25 8.18 7.55
N ALA A 88 11.43 8.58 6.30
CA ALA A 88 11.96 9.89 5.97
C ALA A 88 10.91 10.99 6.25
N PRO A 89 11.33 12.24 6.42
CA PRO A 89 10.40 13.37 6.57
C PRO A 89 9.41 13.44 5.38
N LYS A 90 8.18 13.85 5.65
CA LYS A 90 7.16 14.10 4.62
C LYS A 90 7.37 15.43 3.88
N THR A 91 8.37 16.22 4.26
CA THR A 91 8.70 17.51 3.65
C THR A 91 8.80 17.40 2.13
N GLY A 92 8.18 18.33 1.42
CA GLY A 92 8.14 18.37 -0.04
C GLY A 92 7.19 17.36 -0.68
N TYR A 93 6.46 16.56 0.09
CA TYR A 93 5.41 15.73 -0.47
C TYR A 93 4.26 16.59 -0.97
N ASP A 94 3.96 16.43 -2.25
CA ASP A 94 2.72 16.80 -2.88
C ASP A 94 2.28 15.64 -3.77
N ARG A 95 0.97 15.48 -3.97
CA ARG A 95 0.46 14.43 -4.84
C ARG A 95 0.87 14.67 -6.29
N ASP A 96 1.02 15.93 -6.69
CA ASP A 96 1.43 16.34 -8.04
C ASP A 96 2.86 15.89 -8.39
N GLN A 97 3.70 15.61 -7.37
CA GLN A 97 5.00 14.97 -7.56
C GLN A 97 4.93 13.57 -8.20
N PHE A 98 3.74 12.97 -8.23
CA PHE A 98 3.47 11.69 -8.87
C PHE A 98 2.76 11.85 -10.24
N GLY A 99 2.75 13.07 -10.78
CA GLY A 99 2.20 13.42 -12.07
C GLY A 99 0.68 13.56 -12.08
N SER A 100 0.15 13.82 -13.28
CA SER A 100 -1.29 13.93 -13.48
C SER A 100 -2.00 12.65 -13.07
N PRO A 101 -3.16 12.75 -12.39
CA PRO A 101 -3.95 11.58 -12.05
C PRO A 101 -4.29 10.74 -13.28
N TRP A 102 -4.15 9.42 -13.15
CA TRP A 102 -4.61 8.43 -14.12
C TRP A 102 -3.97 8.52 -15.51
N ALA A 103 -2.66 8.83 -15.53
CA ALA A 103 -1.90 8.84 -16.78
C ALA A 103 -1.96 7.48 -17.50
N ASP A 104 -2.25 7.49 -18.79
CA ASP A 104 -2.20 6.31 -19.66
C ASP A 104 -0.74 5.87 -19.87
N THR A 105 -0.17 5.18 -18.88
CA THR A 105 1.25 4.81 -18.85
C THR A 105 1.57 3.57 -19.66
N ASP A 106 0.58 2.74 -20.00
CA ASP A 106 0.74 1.57 -20.88
C ASP A 106 0.41 1.88 -22.36
N SER A 107 -0.08 3.10 -22.62
CA SER A 107 -0.36 3.59 -23.98
C SER A 107 -1.47 2.80 -24.70
N ASN A 108 -2.46 2.31 -23.95
CA ASN A 108 -3.60 1.60 -24.50
C ASN A 108 -4.73 2.53 -25.00
N GLY A 109 -4.60 3.84 -24.77
CA GLY A 109 -5.57 4.87 -25.15
C GLY A 109 -6.65 5.14 -24.11
N CYS A 110 -6.67 4.41 -22.98
CA CYS A 110 -7.57 4.63 -21.86
C CYS A 110 -6.79 5.22 -20.66
N ASP A 111 -7.46 5.93 -19.78
CA ASP A 111 -6.82 6.33 -18.52
C ASP A 111 -6.70 5.14 -17.56
N THR A 112 -5.65 5.16 -16.75
CA THR A 112 -5.37 4.06 -15.81
C THR A 112 -6.54 3.79 -14.85
N ARG A 113 -7.33 4.82 -14.45
CA ARG A 113 -8.50 4.61 -13.60
C ARG A 113 -9.55 3.74 -14.26
N ASP A 114 -9.84 4.01 -15.52
CA ASP A 114 -10.83 3.24 -16.27
C ASP A 114 -10.34 1.81 -16.54
N ASP A 115 -9.05 1.61 -16.74
CA ASP A 115 -8.47 0.26 -16.86
C ASP A 115 -8.63 -0.56 -15.57
N ILE A 116 -8.36 0.05 -14.41
CA ILE A 116 -8.56 -0.60 -13.13
C ILE A 116 -10.04 -0.89 -12.87
N LEU A 117 -10.94 0.04 -13.20
CA LEU A 117 -12.38 -0.19 -13.08
C LEU A 117 -12.85 -1.33 -14.00
N LYS A 118 -12.37 -1.38 -15.25
CA LYS A 118 -12.68 -2.49 -16.19
C LYS A 118 -12.16 -3.83 -15.67
N ARG A 119 -10.98 -3.84 -15.04
CA ARG A 119 -10.37 -5.06 -14.48
C ARG A 119 -11.13 -5.61 -13.28
N ASP A 120 -11.56 -4.72 -12.38
CA ASP A 120 -11.99 -5.08 -11.01
C ASP A 120 -13.52 -5.15 -10.86
N LEU A 121 -14.28 -4.45 -11.69
CA LEU A 121 -15.74 -4.46 -11.62
C LEU A 121 -16.35 -5.61 -12.45
N LYS A 122 -17.50 -6.08 -12.01
CA LYS A 122 -18.40 -6.96 -12.78
C LYS A 122 -19.49 -6.12 -13.47
N ASP A 123 -20.12 -6.69 -14.48
CA ASP A 123 -21.25 -6.09 -15.22
C ASP A 123 -20.94 -4.67 -15.70
N VAL A 124 -19.74 -4.49 -16.24
CA VAL A 124 -19.21 -3.19 -16.67
C VAL A 124 -19.98 -2.68 -17.88
N ARG A 125 -20.45 -1.44 -17.80
CA ARG A 125 -20.99 -0.69 -18.95
C ARG A 125 -20.02 0.42 -19.31
N LEU A 126 -19.61 0.43 -20.57
CA LEU A 126 -18.70 1.43 -21.12
C LEU A 126 -19.47 2.51 -21.88
N LYS A 127 -18.85 3.68 -22.00
CA LYS A 127 -19.22 4.71 -22.95
C LYS A 127 -18.86 4.28 -24.39
N SER A 128 -19.32 5.00 -25.40
CA SER A 128 -19.02 4.75 -26.83
C SER A 128 -17.53 4.88 -27.18
N ASP A 129 -16.71 5.47 -26.32
CA ASP A 129 -15.25 5.55 -26.46
C ASP A 129 -14.53 4.22 -26.14
N HIS A 130 -15.25 3.20 -25.66
CA HIS A 130 -14.75 1.89 -25.25
C HIS A 130 -13.72 1.92 -24.07
N CYS A 131 -13.48 3.09 -23.50
CA CYS A 131 -12.58 3.31 -22.36
C CYS A 131 -13.35 3.62 -21.08
N SER A 132 -14.18 4.67 -21.13
CA SER A 132 -14.83 5.21 -19.94
C SER A 132 -15.85 4.25 -19.34
N VAL A 133 -15.64 3.79 -18.12
CA VAL A 133 -16.58 2.96 -17.36
C VAL A 133 -17.72 3.84 -16.84
N LEU A 134 -18.96 3.57 -17.25
CA LEU A 134 -20.17 4.28 -16.80
C LEU A 134 -20.74 3.69 -15.53
N SER A 135 -20.78 2.38 -15.44
CA SER A 135 -21.30 1.66 -14.28
C SER A 135 -20.74 0.25 -14.20
N GLY A 136 -20.88 -0.36 -13.03
CA GLY A 136 -20.50 -1.73 -12.75
C GLY A 136 -20.73 -2.08 -11.28
N SER A 137 -20.28 -3.25 -10.86
CA SER A 137 -20.42 -3.74 -9.49
C SER A 137 -19.10 -4.29 -8.99
N LEU A 138 -18.62 -3.79 -7.85
CA LEU A 138 -17.52 -4.39 -7.11
C LEU A 138 -18.09 -5.47 -6.18
N SER A 139 -17.95 -6.72 -6.56
CA SER A 139 -18.62 -7.83 -5.84
C SER A 139 -17.78 -9.11 -5.85
N PRO A 140 -17.20 -9.49 -4.69
CA PRO A 140 -17.16 -8.71 -3.45
C PRO A 140 -16.10 -7.58 -3.49
N ASP A 141 -16.31 -6.52 -2.70
CA ASP A 141 -15.26 -5.54 -2.41
C ASP A 141 -14.13 -6.18 -1.61
N PRO A 142 -12.87 -5.99 -2.00
CA PRO A 142 -11.74 -6.61 -1.32
C PRO A 142 -11.59 -6.20 0.15
N TYR A 143 -11.99 -4.98 0.50
CA TYR A 143 -11.77 -4.44 1.85
C TYR A 143 -12.89 -4.78 2.84
N THR A 144 -14.12 -4.93 2.37
CA THR A 144 -15.29 -5.13 3.23
C THR A 144 -16.02 -6.45 3.04
N ASP A 145 -15.75 -7.16 1.93
CA ASP A 145 -16.50 -8.35 1.48
C ASP A 145 -17.95 -8.06 1.09
N LYS A 146 -18.30 -6.78 0.89
CA LYS A 146 -19.64 -6.35 0.49
C LYS A 146 -19.72 -6.10 -1.01
N THR A 147 -20.92 -6.01 -1.54
CA THR A 147 -21.16 -5.52 -2.89
C THR A 147 -21.31 -4.01 -2.88
N VAL A 148 -20.53 -3.31 -3.75
CA VAL A 148 -20.56 -1.86 -3.90
C VAL A 148 -20.85 -1.52 -5.35
N ALA A 149 -21.93 -0.79 -5.61
CA ALA A 149 -22.26 -0.32 -6.95
C ALA A 149 -21.37 0.86 -7.36
N TYR A 150 -20.93 0.84 -8.60
CA TYR A 150 -20.20 1.93 -9.23
C TYR A 150 -21.10 2.66 -10.24
N TYR A 151 -21.14 3.98 -10.15
CA TYR A 151 -21.72 4.88 -11.17
C TYR A 151 -20.78 6.07 -11.35
N ARG A 152 -20.40 6.36 -12.59
CA ARG A 152 -19.53 7.51 -12.90
C ARG A 152 -20.14 8.82 -12.37
N GLY A 153 -19.34 9.63 -11.69
CA GLY A 153 -19.75 10.93 -11.12
C GLY A 153 -20.40 10.88 -9.72
N ARG A 154 -20.83 9.71 -9.24
CA ARG A 154 -21.40 9.53 -7.87
C ARG A 154 -21.05 8.16 -7.28
N SER A 155 -19.79 7.80 -7.32
CA SER A 155 -19.34 6.48 -6.92
C SER A 155 -18.98 6.40 -5.44
N GLN A 156 -19.25 5.23 -4.82
CA GLN A 156 -18.69 4.79 -3.55
C GLN A 156 -17.47 3.89 -3.76
N VAL A 157 -16.96 3.77 -4.98
CA VAL A 157 -15.75 3.04 -5.34
C VAL A 157 -14.63 4.03 -5.61
N ASP A 158 -13.52 3.92 -4.89
CA ASP A 158 -12.26 4.60 -5.15
C ASP A 158 -11.26 3.64 -5.80
N ILE A 159 -10.24 4.16 -6.47
CA ILE A 159 -9.03 3.39 -6.81
C ILE A 159 -7.99 3.68 -5.74
N ASP A 160 -7.66 2.66 -4.96
CA ASP A 160 -6.64 2.76 -3.92
C ASP A 160 -5.24 2.47 -4.48
N HIS A 161 -4.25 3.20 -3.96
CA HIS A 161 -2.85 2.83 -4.04
C HIS A 161 -2.51 1.94 -2.84
N LEU A 162 -2.35 0.63 -3.05
CA LEU A 162 -2.06 -0.35 -1.97
C LEU A 162 -0.87 0.07 -1.13
N VAL A 163 0.19 0.56 -1.77
CA VAL A 163 1.25 1.36 -1.14
C VAL A 163 0.90 2.83 -1.40
N ALA A 164 0.39 3.52 -0.38
CA ALA A 164 -0.04 4.90 -0.50
C ALA A 164 1.11 5.81 -0.98
N LEU A 165 0.80 6.81 -1.82
CA LEU A 165 1.84 7.67 -2.43
C LEU A 165 2.65 8.43 -1.37
N SER A 166 2.01 8.89 -0.30
CA SER A 166 2.68 9.55 0.82
C SER A 166 3.53 8.57 1.64
N ASP A 167 3.10 7.31 1.79
CA ASP A 167 3.93 6.26 2.41
C ASP A 167 5.17 5.95 1.54
N ALA A 168 4.96 5.82 0.23
CA ALA A 168 6.06 5.62 -0.73
C ALA A 168 7.07 6.77 -0.71
N TRP A 169 6.59 8.03 -0.64
CA TRP A 169 7.45 9.22 -0.51
C TRP A 169 8.40 9.09 0.68
N GLN A 170 7.86 8.77 1.84
CA GLN A 170 8.61 8.62 3.09
C GLN A 170 9.48 7.35 3.14
N LYS A 171 9.33 6.46 2.16
CA LYS A 171 10.06 5.19 2.06
C LYS A 171 10.87 5.06 0.78
N GLY A 172 11.26 6.19 0.17
CA GLY A 172 12.23 6.23 -0.92
C GLY A 172 11.84 7.03 -2.13
N ALA A 173 10.54 7.19 -2.43
CA ALA A 173 10.10 7.83 -3.67
C ALA A 173 10.48 9.32 -3.78
N GLN A 174 10.75 10.01 -2.69
CA GLN A 174 11.25 11.40 -2.70
C GLN A 174 12.61 11.53 -3.40
N GLN A 175 13.40 10.45 -3.47
CA GLN A 175 14.73 10.43 -4.10
C GLN A 175 14.69 10.03 -5.59
N TRP A 176 13.51 9.67 -6.12
CA TRP A 176 13.37 9.22 -7.49
C TRP A 176 13.16 10.39 -8.45
N ASP A 177 13.40 10.14 -9.72
CA ASP A 177 12.91 11.01 -10.79
C ASP A 177 11.38 10.97 -10.90
N ALA A 178 10.82 11.95 -11.60
CA ALA A 178 9.39 12.05 -11.82
C ALA A 178 8.81 10.85 -12.57
N SER A 179 9.55 10.33 -13.57
CA SER A 179 9.11 9.19 -14.39
C SER A 179 8.83 7.95 -13.53
N LYS A 180 9.70 7.65 -12.56
CA LYS A 180 9.50 6.51 -11.65
C LYS A 180 8.35 6.74 -10.67
N ARG A 181 8.15 7.97 -10.18
CA ARG A 181 7.00 8.30 -9.33
C ARG A 181 5.68 8.17 -10.08
N ILE A 182 5.60 8.67 -11.33
CA ILE A 182 4.43 8.54 -12.19
C ILE A 182 4.14 7.07 -12.48
N ALA A 183 5.17 6.26 -12.74
CA ALA A 183 5.02 4.83 -12.96
C ALA A 183 4.40 4.13 -11.74
N LEU A 184 4.88 4.40 -10.51
CA LEU A 184 4.29 3.83 -9.28
C LEU A 184 2.82 4.21 -9.11
N ALA A 185 2.48 5.49 -9.40
CA ALA A 185 1.12 6.00 -9.23
C ALA A 185 0.11 5.39 -10.22
N ASN A 186 0.58 4.89 -11.36
CA ASN A 186 -0.25 4.32 -12.41
C ASN A 186 0.05 2.83 -12.68
N ASP A 187 0.73 2.15 -11.74
CA ASP A 187 1.02 0.72 -11.87
C ASP A 187 -0.21 -0.12 -11.46
N PRO A 188 -0.78 -0.94 -12.36
CA PRO A 188 -1.88 -1.84 -12.02
C PRO A 188 -1.58 -2.80 -10.85
N LEU A 189 -0.30 -3.11 -10.58
CA LEU A 189 0.10 -3.89 -9.41
C LEU A 189 -0.18 -3.16 -8.10
N ASN A 190 -0.05 -1.82 -8.09
CA ASN A 190 -0.29 -0.96 -6.93
C ASN A 190 -1.74 -0.49 -6.81
N LEU A 191 -2.55 -0.65 -7.84
CA LEU A 191 -3.89 -0.06 -7.93
C LEU A 191 -4.99 -1.11 -7.73
N LEU A 192 -6.04 -0.76 -6.99
CA LEU A 192 -7.18 -1.64 -6.71
C LEU A 192 -8.47 -0.83 -6.55
N ALA A 193 -9.54 -1.26 -7.22
CA ALA A 193 -10.87 -0.74 -6.96
C ALA A 193 -11.40 -1.25 -5.62
N VAL A 194 -11.86 -0.35 -4.75
CA VAL A 194 -12.28 -0.65 -3.37
C VAL A 194 -13.42 0.26 -2.92
N ASP A 195 -14.11 -0.12 -1.85
CA ASP A 195 -15.05 0.77 -1.14
C ASP A 195 -14.31 2.04 -0.66
N ALA A 196 -14.87 3.19 -1.00
CA ALA A 196 -14.30 4.50 -0.70
C ALA A 196 -14.20 4.79 0.81
N GLY A 197 -15.11 4.26 1.63
CA GLY A 197 -15.09 4.46 3.08
C GLY A 197 -13.82 3.89 3.73
N PRO A 198 -13.56 2.59 3.62
CA PRO A 198 -12.31 1.97 4.09
C PRO A 198 -11.06 2.58 3.47
N ASN A 199 -11.09 2.93 2.17
CA ASN A 199 -9.94 3.57 1.51
C ASN A 199 -9.56 4.89 2.17
N ARG A 200 -10.55 5.74 2.45
CA ARG A 200 -10.33 7.02 3.16
C ARG A 200 -9.87 6.81 4.59
N SER A 201 -10.37 5.77 5.28
CA SER A 201 -9.90 5.38 6.61
C SER A 201 -8.45 4.89 6.61
N LYS A 202 -8.01 4.20 5.55
CA LYS A 202 -6.62 3.78 5.37
C LYS A 202 -5.68 4.98 5.26
N GLY A 203 -6.04 5.99 4.47
CA GLY A 203 -5.19 7.16 4.22
C GLY A 203 -3.77 6.78 3.79
N ASP A 204 -2.76 7.28 4.52
CA ASP A 204 -1.34 6.97 4.31
C ASP A 204 -0.88 5.71 5.06
N GLY A 205 -1.80 4.91 5.61
CA GLY A 205 -1.50 3.74 6.44
C GLY A 205 -0.73 2.66 5.68
N ASP A 206 0.28 2.12 6.35
CA ASP A 206 0.99 0.89 5.96
C ASP A 206 0.43 -0.34 6.69
N THR A 207 0.99 -1.53 6.45
CA THR A 207 0.54 -2.79 7.07
C THR A 207 0.59 -2.76 8.61
N ALA A 208 1.45 -1.94 9.23
CA ALA A 208 1.53 -1.82 10.68
C ALA A 208 0.38 -1.00 11.28
N THR A 209 -0.24 -0.12 10.50
CA THR A 209 -1.21 0.85 10.98
C THR A 209 -2.63 0.59 10.46
N TRP A 210 -2.76 -0.11 9.34
CA TRP A 210 -4.05 -0.43 8.76
C TRP A 210 -4.06 -1.75 8.00
N LEU A 211 -5.14 -2.49 8.13
CA LEU A 211 -5.44 -3.71 7.36
C LEU A 211 -6.92 -3.74 6.99
N PRO A 212 -7.30 -4.36 5.84
CA PRO A 212 -8.70 -4.54 5.47
C PRO A 212 -9.49 -5.25 6.56
N ALA A 213 -10.76 -4.85 6.75
CA ALA A 213 -11.69 -5.54 7.62
C ALA A 213 -11.94 -6.98 7.14
N ASN A 214 -12.01 -7.19 5.82
CA ASN A 214 -12.06 -8.50 5.18
C ASN A 214 -10.76 -9.27 5.45
N LYS A 215 -10.81 -10.16 6.44
CA LYS A 215 -9.65 -10.97 6.86
C LYS A 215 -9.16 -11.91 5.76
N ALA A 216 -10.06 -12.42 4.92
CA ALA A 216 -9.70 -13.33 3.82
C ALA A 216 -8.81 -12.65 2.77
N PHE A 217 -8.93 -11.35 2.58
CA PHE A 217 -8.12 -10.60 1.63
C PHE A 217 -6.75 -10.16 2.18
N ARG A 218 -6.50 -10.20 3.49
CA ARG A 218 -5.28 -9.65 4.10
C ARG A 218 -3.99 -10.26 3.55
N CYS A 219 -3.96 -11.55 3.30
CA CYS A 219 -2.79 -12.22 2.72
C CYS A 219 -2.47 -11.67 1.33
N THR A 220 -3.46 -11.57 0.47
CA THR A 220 -3.32 -10.98 -0.88
C THR A 220 -2.94 -9.51 -0.82
N TYR A 221 -3.57 -8.74 0.07
CA TYR A 221 -3.27 -7.33 0.28
C TYR A 221 -1.80 -7.11 0.65
N VAL A 222 -1.30 -7.83 1.66
CA VAL A 222 0.09 -7.71 2.11
C VAL A 222 1.07 -8.22 1.06
N ALA A 223 0.78 -9.34 0.40
CA ALA A 223 1.62 -9.87 -0.67
C ALA A 223 1.76 -8.87 -1.84
N ARG A 224 0.69 -8.16 -2.21
CA ARG A 224 0.74 -7.10 -3.22
C ARG A 224 1.59 -5.90 -2.76
N GLN A 225 1.45 -5.46 -1.51
CA GLN A 225 2.33 -4.40 -0.98
C GLN A 225 3.80 -4.79 -1.01
N VAL A 226 4.13 -6.03 -0.63
CA VAL A 226 5.49 -6.57 -0.70
C VAL A 226 5.99 -6.57 -2.14
N ALA A 227 5.18 -7.03 -3.08
CA ALA A 227 5.51 -7.06 -4.51
C ALA A 227 5.81 -5.66 -5.06
N VAL A 228 4.97 -4.67 -4.75
CA VAL A 228 5.16 -3.26 -5.14
C VAL A 228 6.45 -2.71 -4.52
N LYS A 229 6.65 -2.89 -3.22
CA LYS A 229 7.85 -2.39 -2.53
C LYS A 229 9.12 -3.01 -3.11
N LYS A 230 9.13 -4.32 -3.37
CA LYS A 230 10.25 -5.02 -4.01
C LYS A 230 10.51 -4.49 -5.42
N LYS A 231 9.45 -4.36 -6.25
CA LYS A 231 9.54 -3.89 -7.63
C LYS A 231 10.15 -2.49 -7.73
N TYR A 232 9.76 -1.59 -6.84
CA TYR A 232 10.16 -0.19 -6.87
C TYR A 232 11.39 0.13 -5.99
N GLY A 233 11.87 -0.83 -5.19
CA GLY A 233 12.99 -0.60 -4.26
C GLY A 233 12.63 0.29 -3.07
N LEU A 234 11.36 0.25 -2.62
CA LEU A 234 10.91 0.92 -1.41
C LEU A 234 11.34 0.13 -0.18
N TRP A 235 11.71 0.84 0.90
CA TRP A 235 11.98 0.19 2.17
C TRP A 235 10.73 0.08 3.05
N VAL A 236 10.86 -0.64 4.14
CA VAL A 236 9.83 -0.77 5.20
C VAL A 236 10.39 -0.29 6.55
N THR A 237 9.51 0.09 7.47
CA THR A 237 9.90 0.24 8.86
C THR A 237 9.99 -1.14 9.54
N SER A 238 10.67 -1.24 10.69
CA SER A 238 10.71 -2.50 11.45
C SER A 238 9.31 -2.94 11.88
N ALA A 239 8.46 -2.00 12.29
CA ALA A 239 7.07 -2.29 12.65
C ALA A 239 6.26 -2.82 11.44
N GLU A 240 6.41 -2.20 10.26
CA GLU A 240 5.77 -2.65 9.03
C GLU A 240 6.25 -4.04 8.61
N LYS A 241 7.59 -4.29 8.63
CA LYS A 241 8.15 -5.62 8.34
C LYS A 241 7.56 -6.68 9.25
N SER A 242 7.53 -6.42 10.57
CA SER A 242 6.96 -7.35 11.56
C SER A 242 5.47 -7.62 11.30
N ALA A 243 4.69 -6.58 10.96
CA ALA A 243 3.28 -6.73 10.65
C ALA A 243 3.05 -7.54 9.36
N MET A 244 3.83 -7.29 8.29
CA MET A 244 3.79 -8.06 7.04
C MET A 244 4.11 -9.53 7.29
N SER A 245 5.19 -9.83 8.02
CA SER A 245 5.57 -11.19 8.38
C SER A 245 4.48 -11.88 9.19
N LYS A 246 3.89 -11.20 10.18
CA LYS A 246 2.79 -11.73 10.99
C LYS A 246 1.57 -12.09 10.16
N VAL A 247 1.18 -11.28 9.19
CA VAL A 247 0.04 -11.62 8.30
C VAL A 247 0.40 -12.78 7.40
N LEU A 248 1.56 -12.74 6.72
CA LEU A 248 1.94 -13.76 5.74
C LEU A 248 2.28 -15.11 6.37
N SER A 249 2.68 -15.16 7.64
CA SER A 249 2.85 -16.43 8.36
C SER A 249 1.55 -17.19 8.56
N THR A 250 0.39 -16.52 8.53
CA THR A 250 -0.93 -17.19 8.57
C THR A 250 -1.33 -17.83 7.23
N CYS A 251 -0.60 -17.53 6.16
CA CYS A 251 -0.84 -18.01 4.80
C CYS A 251 0.50 -18.37 4.11
N PRO A 252 1.21 -19.39 4.60
CA PRO A 252 2.59 -19.66 4.19
C PRO A 252 2.77 -19.97 2.69
N ASN A 253 1.69 -20.35 2.01
CA ASN A 253 1.70 -20.62 0.57
C ASN A 253 1.30 -19.41 -0.30
N GLN A 254 1.14 -18.21 0.29
CA GLN A 254 0.76 -17.02 -0.47
C GLN A 254 1.82 -16.71 -1.53
N PRO A 255 1.44 -16.71 -2.83
CA PRO A 255 2.37 -16.33 -3.89
C PRO A 255 2.69 -14.83 -3.83
N LEU A 256 3.87 -14.46 -4.30
CA LEU A 256 4.22 -13.06 -4.53
C LEU A 256 3.67 -12.67 -5.91
N PRO A 257 2.75 -11.70 -5.99
CA PRO A 257 2.26 -11.21 -7.27
C PRO A 257 3.38 -10.58 -8.10
N SER A 258 3.27 -10.71 -9.41
CA SER A 258 4.20 -10.11 -10.38
C SER A 258 3.41 -9.37 -11.47
N GLY A 259 4.12 -8.67 -12.36
CA GLY A 259 3.51 -7.93 -13.46
C GLY A 259 3.41 -6.43 -13.18
N GLY A 260 2.34 -5.81 -13.71
CA GLY A 260 2.19 -4.36 -13.75
C GLY A 260 3.05 -3.72 -14.84
N ASN A 261 2.98 -2.39 -14.94
CA ASN A 261 3.68 -1.60 -15.96
C ASN A 261 5.19 -1.47 -15.66
N PRO A 262 6.02 -1.04 -16.62
CA PRO A 262 7.41 -0.70 -16.37
C PRO A 262 7.56 0.31 -15.21
N THR A 263 8.71 0.28 -14.53
CA THR A 263 9.01 1.21 -13.41
C THR A 263 9.40 2.62 -13.85
N SER A 264 9.29 2.92 -15.13
CA SER A 264 9.53 4.23 -15.72
C SER A 264 8.36 4.57 -16.65
N ALA A 265 7.72 5.69 -16.42
CA ALA A 265 6.63 6.17 -17.26
C ALA A 265 7.15 6.70 -18.61
N PRO A 266 6.33 6.68 -19.68
CA PRO A 266 6.68 7.31 -20.94
C PRO A 266 7.05 8.80 -20.78
N LYS A 267 8.02 9.26 -21.57
CA LYS A 267 8.58 10.62 -21.48
C LYS A 267 7.55 11.76 -21.66
N ARG A 268 6.39 11.47 -22.25
CA ARG A 268 5.32 12.44 -22.44
C ARG A 268 4.62 12.88 -21.13
N PHE A 269 4.82 12.13 -20.04
CA PHE A 269 4.23 12.45 -18.74
C PHE A 269 5.23 13.19 -17.86
N HIS A 270 4.77 14.21 -17.16
CA HIS A 270 5.56 15.07 -16.29
C HIS A 270 4.90 15.18 -14.91
N ALA A 271 5.70 15.33 -13.86
CA ALA A 271 5.24 15.70 -12.52
C ALA A 271 5.40 17.21 -12.33
N GLY A 272 4.53 17.79 -11.51
CA GLY A 272 4.59 19.21 -11.13
C GLY A 272 5.72 19.53 -10.16
#